data_fe6ac51a11cc91d68218ee2841743741
#
_entry.id   fe6ac51a11cc91d68218ee2841743741
#
_cell.length_a   1.000
_cell.length_b   1.000
_cell.length_c   1.000
_cell.angle_alpha   90.00
_cell.angle_beta   90.00
_cell.angle_gamma   90.00
#
_symmetry.space_group_name_H-M   'P 1'
#
loop_
_entity.id
_entity.type
_entity.pdbx_description
1 polymer ?
#
loop_
_entity_poly.entity_id
_entity_poly.type
_entity_poly.pdbx_seq_one_letter_code
_entity_poly.pdbx_strand_id
1 'polypeptide(L)'
;TDDGFEWFGGTVNARYLVSYSNSDDAFDWTQGWVGKGQFFVAYQAPQSEFPLGCDCLIEADNWDKGFGATPVSCPVLANMTLIGADSEISEGIRWKNCGKS
;
A
#
# COMPACT_ATOMS: atom_id res chain seq x y z
N THR A 1 -2.10 8.22 -11.98
CA THR A 1 -2.63 9.29 -11.13
C THR A 1 -3.46 8.71 -9.99
N ASP A 2 -3.05 7.61 -9.45
CA ASP A 2 -3.70 6.87 -8.38
C ASP A 2 -2.68 5.88 -7.84
N ASP A 3 -3.13 4.83 -7.16
CA ASP A 3 -2.24 3.82 -6.61
C ASP A 3 -1.38 3.12 -7.65
N GLY A 4 -0.23 2.65 -7.22
CA GLY A 4 0.59 1.78 -8.05
C GLY A 4 -0.05 0.42 -8.23
N PHE A 5 -0.38 -0.20 -7.11
CA PHE A 5 -1.08 -1.49 -7.04
C PHE A 5 -2.07 -1.47 -5.89
N GLU A 6 -3.31 -1.88 -6.16
CA GLU A 6 -4.35 -1.93 -5.15
C GLU A 6 -5.07 -3.28 -5.18
N TRP A 7 -5.32 -3.85 -3.99
CA TRP A 7 -6.05 -5.11 -3.83
C TRP A 7 -7.35 -4.87 -3.06
N PHE A 8 -8.45 -5.21 -3.70
CA PHE A 8 -9.79 -5.16 -3.11
C PHE A 8 -10.22 -6.56 -2.67
N GLY A 9 -9.78 -6.99 -1.51
CA GLY A 9 -10.09 -8.34 -1.02
C GLY A 9 -9.42 -9.45 -1.83
N GLY A 10 -9.87 -10.66 -1.61
CA GLY A 10 -9.41 -11.83 -2.35
C GLY A 10 -8.10 -12.42 -1.84
N THR A 11 -7.56 -13.33 -2.64
CA THR A 11 -6.41 -14.16 -2.27
C THR A 11 -5.28 -14.13 -3.30
N VAL A 12 -5.28 -13.14 -4.17
CA VAL A 12 -4.25 -13.00 -5.20
C VAL A 12 -2.87 -12.89 -4.58
N ASN A 13 -1.94 -13.67 -5.06
CA ASN A 13 -0.53 -13.56 -4.71
C ASN A 13 0.22 -12.77 -5.77
N ALA A 14 1.23 -12.01 -5.35
CA ALA A 14 2.02 -11.19 -6.25
C ALA A 14 3.51 -11.28 -5.91
N ARG A 15 4.35 -11.18 -6.94
CA ARG A 15 5.81 -11.17 -6.81
C ARG A 15 6.43 -10.20 -7.79
N TYR A 16 7.59 -9.67 -7.40
CA TYR A 16 8.43 -8.84 -8.27
C TYR A 16 7.69 -7.62 -8.81
N LEU A 17 7.04 -6.88 -7.91
CA LEU A 17 6.36 -5.65 -8.25
C LEU A 17 7.25 -4.44 -7.98
N VAL A 18 7.27 -3.51 -8.93
CA VAL A 18 7.95 -2.23 -8.78
C VAL A 18 6.93 -1.12 -8.96
N SER A 19 6.80 -0.28 -7.95
CA SER A 19 5.97 0.92 -8.01
C SER A 19 6.90 2.14 -7.99
N TYR A 20 6.82 2.97 -9.04
CA TYR A 20 7.68 4.12 -9.21
C TYR A 20 6.85 5.40 -9.33
N SER A 21 6.99 6.26 -8.33
CA SER A 21 6.45 7.63 -8.34
C SER A 21 4.96 7.72 -8.70
N ASN A 22 4.12 7.07 -7.91
CA ASN A 22 2.67 7.19 -8.04
C ASN A 22 2.15 8.44 -7.33
N SER A 23 0.95 8.87 -7.69
CA SER A 23 0.36 10.08 -7.13
C SER A 23 -0.46 9.82 -5.85
N ASP A 24 -0.75 8.58 -5.55
CA ASP A 24 -1.35 8.15 -4.29
C ASP A 24 -0.47 7.09 -3.65
N ASP A 25 -0.97 5.94 -3.27
CA ASP A 25 -0.18 4.93 -2.58
C ASP A 25 0.61 4.03 -3.55
N ALA A 26 1.76 3.55 -3.14
CA ALA A 26 2.51 2.61 -3.98
C ALA A 26 1.87 1.22 -3.95
N PHE A 27 1.55 0.74 -2.75
CA PHE A 27 0.84 -0.52 -2.54
C PHE A 27 -0.28 -0.30 -1.53
N ASP A 28 -1.52 -0.53 -1.96
CA ASP A 28 -2.69 -0.39 -1.11
C ASP A 28 -3.48 -1.69 -1.06
N TRP A 29 -4.13 -1.97 0.06
CA TRP A 29 -5.08 -3.07 0.15
C TRP A 29 -6.19 -2.77 1.12
N THR A 30 -7.36 -3.31 0.79
CA THR A 30 -8.57 -3.15 1.57
C THR A 30 -9.48 -4.37 1.40
N GLN A 31 -10.63 -4.37 2.06
CA GLN A 31 -11.70 -5.34 1.88
C GLN A 31 -11.31 -6.80 2.09
N GLY A 32 -10.36 -7.04 3.00
CA GLY A 32 -10.03 -8.41 3.41
C GLY A 32 -9.07 -9.14 2.48
N TRP A 33 -8.15 -8.45 1.84
CA TRP A 33 -7.10 -9.14 1.08
C TRP A 33 -6.24 -10.00 2.00
N VAL A 34 -6.13 -11.28 1.66
CA VAL A 34 -5.38 -12.28 2.43
C VAL A 34 -4.35 -13.01 1.55
N GLY A 35 -3.91 -12.39 0.49
CA GLY A 35 -2.88 -12.93 -0.39
C GLY A 35 -1.48 -12.83 0.19
N LYS A 36 -0.51 -13.20 -0.63
CA LYS A 36 0.92 -13.12 -0.31
C LYS A 36 1.62 -12.23 -1.30
N GLY A 37 2.53 -11.40 -0.80
CA GLY A 37 3.39 -10.55 -1.61
C GLY A 37 4.85 -10.73 -1.26
N GLN A 38 5.72 -10.74 -2.28
CA GLN A 38 7.15 -10.90 -2.06
C GLN A 38 7.95 -10.17 -3.14
N PHE A 39 9.06 -9.60 -2.72
CA PHE A 39 9.96 -8.83 -3.59
C PHE A 39 9.25 -7.63 -4.21
N PHE A 40 8.69 -6.78 -3.36
CA PHE A 40 8.10 -5.51 -3.77
C PHE A 40 9.12 -4.39 -3.58
N VAL A 41 9.20 -3.50 -4.55
CA VAL A 41 9.98 -2.28 -4.45
C VAL A 41 9.06 -1.10 -4.69
N ALA A 42 9.03 -0.16 -3.75
CA ALA A 42 8.39 1.13 -3.93
C ALA A 42 9.45 2.23 -3.91
N TYR A 43 9.44 3.07 -4.91
CA TYR A 43 10.29 4.25 -4.98
C TYR A 43 9.43 5.47 -5.28
N GLN A 44 9.58 6.49 -4.45
CA GLN A 44 8.94 7.78 -4.68
C GLN A 44 10.00 8.84 -4.94
N ALA A 45 9.96 9.45 -6.12
CA ALA A 45 10.84 10.55 -6.46
C ALA A 45 10.62 11.74 -5.50
N PRO A 46 11.66 12.57 -5.27
CA PRO A 46 11.52 13.79 -4.47
C PRO A 46 10.36 14.66 -4.95
N GLN A 47 9.70 15.35 -4.02
CA GLN A 47 8.57 16.21 -4.34
C GLN A 47 8.92 17.31 -5.37
N SER A 48 10.17 17.74 -5.42
CA SER A 48 10.67 18.67 -6.43
C SER A 48 10.58 18.13 -7.86
N GLU A 49 10.67 16.82 -8.03
CA GLU A 49 10.58 16.15 -9.33
C GLU A 49 9.17 15.63 -9.60
N PHE A 50 8.41 15.32 -8.55
CA PHE A 50 7.06 14.80 -8.65
C PHE A 50 6.13 15.50 -7.65
N PRO A 51 5.66 16.74 -7.98
CA PRO A 51 4.90 17.58 -7.05
C PRO A 51 3.58 16.99 -6.56
N LEU A 52 2.95 16.10 -7.33
CA LEU A 52 1.71 15.44 -6.94
C LEU A 52 1.91 14.33 -5.92
N GLY A 53 3.14 13.88 -5.78
CA GLY A 53 3.66 13.02 -4.73
C GLY A 53 2.78 11.88 -4.25
N CYS A 54 3.43 10.91 -3.69
CA CYS A 54 2.79 9.74 -3.07
C CYS A 54 2.23 10.12 -1.70
N ASP A 55 1.07 9.60 -1.36
CA ASP A 55 0.55 9.71 0.01
C ASP A 55 1.29 8.73 0.92
N CYS A 56 1.24 7.43 0.62
CA CYS A 56 1.99 6.42 1.37
C CYS A 56 2.73 5.46 0.43
N LEU A 57 3.80 4.85 0.91
CA LEU A 57 4.40 3.72 0.21
C LEU A 57 3.56 2.46 0.39
N ILE A 58 2.97 2.30 1.58
CA ILE A 58 1.99 1.24 1.86
C ILE A 58 0.80 1.84 2.61
N GLU A 59 -0.40 1.63 2.13
CA GLU A 59 -1.62 1.83 2.89
C GLU A 59 -2.26 0.47 3.20
N ALA A 60 -2.44 0.19 4.48
CA ALA A 60 -2.99 -1.06 4.96
C ALA A 60 -4.37 -0.82 5.55
N ASP A 61 -5.40 -1.20 4.84
CA ASP A 61 -6.79 -0.97 5.24
C ASP A 61 -7.55 -2.27 5.41
N ASN A 62 -8.49 -2.30 6.35
CA ASN A 62 -9.49 -3.37 6.40
C ASN A 62 -10.68 -3.04 5.50
N TRP A 63 -11.45 -2.03 5.85
CA TRP A 63 -12.50 -1.46 5.01
C TRP A 63 -13.09 -0.23 5.68
N ASP A 64 -13.20 0.87 4.96
CA ASP A 64 -13.73 2.15 5.45
C ASP A 64 -15.23 2.09 5.78
N LYS A 65 -15.98 1.17 5.16
CA LYS A 65 -17.42 0.98 5.36
C LYS A 65 -17.76 -0.07 6.42
N GLY A 66 -16.75 -0.77 6.96
CA GLY A 66 -16.98 -1.80 7.96
C GLY A 66 -15.69 -2.28 8.60
N PHE A 67 -15.23 -1.61 9.66
CA PHE A 67 -13.98 -1.93 10.35
C PHE A 67 -13.92 -3.37 10.87
N GLY A 68 -15.07 -3.95 11.20
CA GLY A 68 -15.18 -5.34 11.64
C GLY A 68 -15.51 -6.32 10.51
N ALA A 69 -15.46 -5.88 9.24
CA ALA A 69 -15.73 -6.75 8.11
C ALA A 69 -14.78 -7.95 8.06
N THR A 70 -15.31 -9.09 7.68
CA THR A 70 -14.55 -10.34 7.54
C THR A 70 -14.57 -10.83 6.09
N PRO A 71 -13.50 -11.46 5.61
CA PRO A 71 -12.23 -11.65 6.31
C PRO A 71 -11.52 -10.33 6.61
N VAL A 72 -10.75 -10.29 7.69
CA VAL A 72 -9.89 -9.15 7.99
C VAL A 72 -8.72 -9.13 7.00
N SER A 73 -8.36 -7.97 6.49
CA SER A 73 -7.19 -7.83 5.64
C SER A 73 -5.94 -8.28 6.41
N CYS A 74 -5.30 -9.33 5.94
CA CYS A 74 -4.16 -9.94 6.60
C CYS A 74 -3.21 -10.58 5.58
N PRO A 75 -2.60 -9.80 4.71
CA PRO A 75 -1.63 -10.35 3.77
C PRO A 75 -0.35 -10.79 4.47
N VAL A 76 0.36 -11.69 3.84
CA VAL A 76 1.73 -12.07 4.23
C VAL A 76 2.70 -11.43 3.26
N LEU A 77 3.53 -10.52 3.75
CA LEU A 77 4.48 -9.78 2.94
C LEU A 77 5.90 -10.07 3.39
N ALA A 78 6.80 -10.22 2.43
CA ALA A 78 8.22 -10.45 2.69
C ALA A 78 9.09 -9.76 1.63
N ASN A 79 10.31 -9.39 2.02
CA ASN A 79 11.31 -8.81 1.10
C ASN A 79 10.79 -7.53 0.43
N MET A 80 10.42 -6.57 1.25
CA MET A 80 9.95 -5.26 0.81
C MET A 80 11.10 -4.25 0.86
N THR A 81 11.22 -3.44 -0.17
CA THR A 81 12.13 -2.29 -0.18
C THR A 81 11.33 -1.03 -0.45
N LEU A 82 11.31 -0.13 0.52
CA LEU A 82 10.50 1.08 0.48
C LEU A 82 11.42 2.30 0.53
N ILE A 83 11.44 3.09 -0.53
CA ILE A 83 12.24 4.31 -0.64
C ILE A 83 11.30 5.49 -0.77
N GLY A 84 11.10 6.20 0.33
CA GLY A 84 10.20 7.34 0.40
C GLY A 84 10.78 8.62 -0.19
N ALA A 85 9.91 9.55 -0.50
CA ALA A 85 10.30 10.89 -0.89
C ALA A 85 10.80 11.69 0.32
N ASP A 86 11.67 12.64 0.05
CA ASP A 86 12.01 13.67 1.03
C ASP A 86 10.86 14.69 1.09
N SER A 87 9.84 14.36 1.87
CA SER A 87 8.62 15.15 1.97
C SER A 87 8.00 15.00 3.35
N GLU A 88 7.51 16.11 3.92
CA GLU A 88 6.84 16.11 5.21
C GLU A 88 5.41 15.54 5.15
N ILE A 89 4.86 15.38 3.96
CA ILE A 89 3.47 14.94 3.76
C ILE A 89 3.32 13.49 3.35
N SER A 90 4.43 12.81 3.04
CA SER A 90 4.40 11.41 2.65
C SER A 90 4.72 10.51 3.82
N GLU A 91 3.99 9.40 3.93
CA GLU A 91 4.20 8.38 4.95
C GLU A 91 4.83 7.12 4.35
N GLY A 92 5.59 6.37 5.16
CA GLY A 92 6.10 5.08 4.75
C GLY A 92 5.00 4.03 4.72
N ILE A 93 4.46 3.72 5.89
CA ILE A 93 3.40 2.73 6.06
C ILE A 93 2.29 3.34 6.90
N ARG A 94 1.08 3.31 6.38
CA ARG A 94 -0.12 3.77 7.09
C ARG A 94 -1.04 2.59 7.38
N TRP A 95 -1.46 2.45 8.64
CA TRP A 95 -2.50 1.52 9.05
C TRP A 95 -3.81 2.28 9.17
N LYS A 96 -4.84 1.84 8.46
CA LYS A 96 -6.11 2.54 8.34
C LYS A 96 -7.27 1.57 8.57
N ASN A 97 -8.29 2.04 9.28
CA ASN A 97 -9.52 1.24 9.54
C ASN A 97 -9.21 -0.18 10.04
N CYS A 98 -8.29 -0.30 10.99
CA CYS A 98 -7.83 -1.59 11.48
C CYS A 98 -9.00 -2.45 11.95
N GLY A 99 -9.14 -3.62 11.35
CA GLY A 99 -10.12 -4.59 11.77
C GLY A 99 -9.78 -5.19 13.13
N LYS A 100 -10.76 -5.83 13.74
CA LYS A 100 -10.50 -6.62 14.95
C LYS A 100 -9.76 -7.89 14.55
N SER A 101 -8.59 -8.02 15.08
CA SER A 101 -7.82 -9.26 14.97
C SER A 101 -8.34 -10.29 15.99
#